data_f75dc5499387d127e237d1d1a42be9e0
#
_entry.id   f75dc5499387d127e237d1d1a42be9e0
#
_cell.length_a   1.000
_cell.length_b   1.000
_cell.length_c   1.000
_cell.angle_alpha   90.00
_cell.angle_beta   90.00
_cell.angle_gamma   90.00
#
_symmetry.space_group_name_H-M   'P 1'
#
loop_
_entity.id
_entity.type
_entity.pdbx_description
1 polymer ?
#
loop_
_entity_poly.entity_id
_entity_poly.type
_entity_poly.pdbx_seq_one_letter_code
_entity_poly.pdbx_strand_id
1 'polypeptide(L)'
;MTAEPHDPAPDVTAPEVLESQAVEPQAVEPQAPEPEARVLVPLTHPRDGVPDVVTDERTLMRAAEAIANGTGPVGVDAERASGYRYGQRAYLVQLRREGSGSWLIDPIACPDLSPVGEAIGDAEWILHAATQDLPCLAEVGMRPTALFDTELGGRLAGLPRVGLGAMVEHYLGLQLAKEHSAVDWSDRPLPEPWLRYAALDVEVLGDLRDAVAAELTAQGKAGWAAEEFTHLLGFTGPEPRTDPWRRTSGMHKVRGRRGLAIVRELWLWRDGVAQERDTSPGRVLPDAAISEIAIANQRAARPPRTVTVSEPRLARSVRRHQSAILEVVAHALDLPESDLPVLALPPSGPPPPKAWADRDPVAAARLARARELLGAVSDELAVPVENLLTPDLLRRYLWEGPAAPTTAEVAEGLSAMGARRWQTTITAPLVSLACSENPPA
;
A
#
# COMPACT_ATOMS: atom_id res chain seq x y z
N MET A 1 -10.23 -7.63 74.67
CA MET A 1 -11.42 -8.42 74.99
C MET A 1 -12.32 -8.24 73.76
N THR A 2 -12.52 -9.23 72.94
CA THR A 2 -13.02 -10.59 73.04
C THR A 2 -12.57 -11.40 71.83
N ALA A 3 -12.15 -12.54 72.09
CA ALA A 3 -11.98 -13.84 71.48
C ALA A 3 -12.46 -14.07 70.04
N GLU A 4 -11.53 -14.62 69.22
CA GLU A 4 -11.78 -15.44 68.03
C GLU A 4 -12.31 -16.83 68.43
N PRO A 5 -13.12 -17.48 67.62
CA PRO A 5 -13.36 -18.91 67.70
C PRO A 5 -12.55 -19.70 66.67
N HIS A 6 -11.97 -20.77 67.20
CA HIS A 6 -11.25 -21.83 66.55
C HIS A 6 -12.06 -22.59 65.51
N ASP A 7 -11.41 -22.90 64.36
CA ASP A 7 -11.87 -23.81 63.30
C ASP A 7 -11.15 -25.18 63.46
N PRO A 8 -11.88 -26.31 63.40
CA PRO A 8 -11.25 -27.63 63.59
C PRO A 8 -10.67 -28.16 62.25
N ALA A 9 -9.55 -28.87 62.41
CA ALA A 9 -8.80 -29.52 61.32
C ALA A 9 -9.59 -30.66 60.64
N PRO A 10 -9.42 -30.86 59.32
CA PRO A 10 -9.99 -32.02 58.65
C PRO A 10 -9.14 -33.31 58.82
N ASP A 11 -9.90 -34.37 58.92
CA ASP A 11 -9.52 -35.76 59.10
C ASP A 11 -8.65 -36.29 57.94
N VAL A 12 -7.60 -37.05 58.29
CA VAL A 12 -6.66 -37.68 57.39
C VAL A 12 -7.12 -39.09 57.05
N THR A 13 -7.73 -39.29 55.89
CA THR A 13 -7.94 -40.64 55.32
C THR A 13 -6.78 -41.06 54.42
N ALA A 14 -6.33 -42.32 54.57
CA ALA A 14 -5.20 -42.95 53.95
C ALA A 14 -5.29 -43.02 52.41
N PRO A 15 -4.15 -43.06 51.67
CA PRO A 15 -4.16 -43.08 50.23
C PRO A 15 -4.51 -44.46 49.64
N GLU A 16 -5.47 -44.50 48.74
CA GLU A 16 -5.70 -45.63 47.84
C GLU A 16 -4.52 -45.80 46.87
N VAL A 17 -4.07 -47.03 46.76
CA VAL A 17 -3.01 -47.45 45.84
C VAL A 17 -3.60 -47.47 44.41
N LEU A 18 -3.26 -46.47 43.60
CA LEU A 18 -3.51 -46.47 42.17
C LEU A 18 -2.47 -47.31 41.45
N GLU A 19 -2.94 -48.38 40.81
CA GLU A 19 -2.14 -49.23 39.90
C GLU A 19 -1.56 -48.37 38.77
N SER A 20 -0.25 -48.44 38.61
CA SER A 20 0.51 -47.87 37.52
C SER A 20 0.16 -48.56 36.21
N GLN A 21 -0.64 -47.90 35.36
CA GLN A 21 -0.73 -48.27 33.94
C GLN A 21 0.56 -47.83 33.25
N ALA A 22 1.28 -48.78 32.70
CA ALA A 22 2.44 -48.56 31.85
C ALA A 22 2.03 -47.79 30.57
N VAL A 23 2.48 -46.56 30.44
CA VAL A 23 2.37 -45.76 29.22
C VAL A 23 3.45 -46.29 28.26
N GLU A 24 3.01 -46.95 27.16
CA GLU A 24 3.89 -47.32 26.07
C GLU A 24 4.54 -46.01 25.50
N PRO A 25 5.85 -46.06 25.17
CA PRO A 25 6.50 -44.90 24.57
C PRO A 25 5.95 -44.70 23.16
N GLN A 26 5.22 -43.58 22.91
CA GLN A 26 4.88 -43.15 21.58
C GLN A 26 6.17 -42.95 20.77
N ALA A 27 6.27 -43.63 19.64
CA ALA A 27 7.33 -43.43 18.68
C ALA A 27 7.34 -41.94 18.23
N VAL A 28 8.42 -41.23 18.57
CA VAL A 28 8.67 -39.89 18.05
C VAL A 28 8.96 -40.05 16.55
N GLU A 29 8.03 -39.66 15.71
CA GLU A 29 8.29 -39.53 14.28
C GLU A 29 9.51 -38.60 14.10
N PRO A 30 10.47 -38.97 13.22
CA PRO A 30 11.62 -38.12 12.97
C PRO A 30 11.10 -36.82 12.37
N GLN A 31 11.27 -35.70 13.09
CA GLN A 31 11.05 -34.36 12.56
C GLN A 31 11.92 -34.23 11.31
N ALA A 32 11.29 -33.83 10.20
CA ALA A 32 12.02 -33.48 8.99
C ALA A 32 13.09 -32.44 9.36
N PRO A 33 14.33 -32.55 8.84
CA PRO A 33 15.38 -31.58 9.16
C PRO A 33 14.88 -30.19 8.83
N GLU A 34 15.01 -29.27 9.79
CA GLU A 34 14.76 -27.86 9.53
C GLU A 34 15.61 -27.46 8.32
N PRO A 35 15.05 -26.71 7.35
CA PRO A 35 15.82 -26.29 6.19
C PRO A 35 17.04 -25.50 6.70
N GLU A 36 18.25 -25.95 6.32
CA GLU A 36 19.48 -25.25 6.63
C GLU A 36 19.34 -23.78 6.28
N ALA A 37 19.57 -22.89 7.25
CA ALA A 37 19.45 -21.46 7.03
C ALA A 37 20.37 -21.06 5.86
N ARG A 38 19.79 -20.65 4.75
CA ARG A 38 20.55 -20.21 3.55
C ARG A 38 21.45 -19.06 3.96
N VAL A 39 22.75 -19.20 3.78
CA VAL A 39 23.72 -18.14 4.05
C VAL A 39 23.52 -17.04 2.99
N LEU A 40 23.06 -15.87 3.43
CA LEU A 40 22.87 -14.72 2.54
C LEU A 40 24.20 -14.01 2.31
N VAL A 41 24.44 -13.59 1.08
CA VAL A 41 25.64 -12.82 0.71
C VAL A 41 25.28 -11.33 0.76
N PRO A 42 25.94 -10.51 1.61
CA PRO A 42 25.67 -9.07 1.66
C PRO A 42 25.99 -8.41 0.31
N LEU A 43 25.03 -7.69 -0.26
CA LEU A 43 25.21 -6.84 -1.43
C LEU A 43 25.26 -5.37 -0.97
N THR A 44 26.48 -4.84 -0.84
CA THR A 44 26.72 -3.52 -0.25
C THR A 44 27.18 -2.47 -1.26
N HIS A 45 27.60 -2.89 -2.45
CA HIS A 45 28.05 -2.00 -3.52
C HIS A 45 27.57 -2.52 -4.88
N PRO A 46 27.19 -1.62 -5.80
CA PRO A 46 26.90 -2.01 -7.19
C PRO A 46 28.14 -2.60 -7.88
N ARG A 47 27.95 -3.56 -8.81
CA ARG A 47 29.03 -4.26 -9.53
C ARG A 47 29.94 -3.30 -10.28
N ASP A 48 29.35 -2.25 -10.88
CA ASP A 48 30.07 -1.28 -11.71
C ASP A 48 30.47 -0.01 -10.93
N GLY A 49 30.34 -0.05 -9.59
CA GLY A 49 30.47 1.13 -8.72
C GLY A 49 29.22 2.03 -8.73
N VAL A 50 29.26 3.09 -7.91
CA VAL A 50 28.16 4.08 -7.84
C VAL A 50 28.31 5.07 -8.99
N PRO A 51 27.33 5.18 -9.90
CA PRO A 51 27.44 6.10 -11.04
C PRO A 51 27.33 7.57 -10.58
N ASP A 52 27.95 8.47 -11.33
CA ASP A 52 27.76 9.91 -11.19
C ASP A 52 26.31 10.27 -11.53
N VAL A 53 25.76 11.27 -10.81
CA VAL A 53 24.41 11.76 -11.09
C VAL A 53 24.39 12.60 -12.36
N VAL A 54 23.50 12.28 -13.28
CA VAL A 54 23.23 13.05 -14.50
C VAL A 54 22.46 14.31 -14.13
N THR A 55 23.07 15.50 -14.38
CA THR A 55 22.54 16.80 -13.99
C THR A 55 22.52 17.82 -15.11
N ASP A 56 22.82 17.43 -16.35
CA ASP A 56 22.80 18.30 -17.53
C ASP A 56 22.33 17.55 -18.79
N GLU A 57 21.81 18.29 -19.77
CA GLU A 57 21.24 17.77 -21.00
C GLU A 57 22.25 16.92 -21.81
N ARG A 58 23.51 17.35 -21.89
CA ARG A 58 24.53 16.62 -22.65
C ARG A 58 24.79 15.23 -22.04
N THR A 59 24.84 15.17 -20.71
CA THR A 59 25.05 13.91 -19.99
C THR A 59 23.79 13.04 -20.07
N LEU A 60 22.59 13.66 -20.05
CA LEU A 60 21.31 12.99 -20.25
C LEU A 60 21.24 12.33 -21.63
N MET A 61 21.61 13.04 -22.69
CA MET A 61 21.63 12.46 -24.06
C MET A 61 22.62 11.30 -24.19
N ARG A 62 23.79 11.36 -23.52
CA ARG A 62 24.72 10.23 -23.45
C ARG A 62 24.13 9.03 -22.70
N ALA A 63 23.42 9.29 -21.61
CA ALA A 63 22.72 8.24 -20.88
C ALA A 63 21.66 7.56 -21.77
N ALA A 64 20.83 8.36 -22.47
CA ALA A 64 19.84 7.86 -23.40
C ALA A 64 20.44 7.00 -24.50
N GLU A 65 21.54 7.46 -25.14
CA GLU A 65 22.25 6.71 -26.17
C GLU A 65 22.84 5.39 -25.62
N ALA A 66 23.46 5.42 -24.44
CA ALA A 66 24.03 4.23 -23.81
C ALA A 66 22.95 3.20 -23.48
N ILE A 67 21.83 3.65 -22.91
CA ILE A 67 20.70 2.79 -22.55
C ILE A 67 20.03 2.22 -23.80
N ALA A 68 19.89 3.01 -24.88
CA ALA A 68 19.37 2.55 -26.17
C ALA A 68 20.22 1.40 -26.76
N ASN A 69 21.54 1.48 -26.61
CA ASN A 69 22.47 0.45 -27.10
C ASN A 69 22.54 -0.80 -26.18
N GLY A 70 21.93 -0.76 -25.01
CA GLY A 70 21.80 -1.90 -24.13
C GLY A 70 20.83 -2.96 -24.69
N THR A 71 20.79 -4.14 -24.06
CA THR A 71 19.98 -5.27 -24.49
C THR A 71 19.03 -5.73 -23.38
N GLY A 72 17.93 -6.40 -23.76
CA GLY A 72 16.97 -6.93 -22.79
C GLY A 72 16.14 -5.87 -22.07
N PRO A 73 15.47 -6.26 -20.98
CA PRO A 73 14.63 -5.37 -20.19
C PRO A 73 15.46 -4.31 -19.42
N VAL A 74 14.77 -3.28 -18.96
CA VAL A 74 15.37 -2.16 -18.20
C VAL A 74 14.80 -2.14 -16.78
N GLY A 75 15.65 -2.27 -15.78
CA GLY A 75 15.30 -1.98 -14.39
C GLY A 75 15.11 -0.48 -14.23
N VAL A 76 13.98 -0.06 -13.66
CA VAL A 76 13.61 1.34 -13.43
C VAL A 76 13.11 1.50 -12.01
N ASP A 77 13.51 2.57 -11.34
CA ASP A 77 13.03 2.95 -10.01
C ASP A 77 13.05 4.48 -9.85
N ALA A 78 12.34 5.03 -8.87
CA ALA A 78 12.29 6.47 -8.63
C ALA A 78 12.16 6.80 -7.14
N GLU A 79 13.01 7.72 -6.67
CA GLU A 79 12.99 8.21 -5.31
C GLU A 79 12.17 9.48 -5.15
N ARG A 80 11.33 9.51 -4.12
CA ARG A 80 10.41 10.61 -3.82
C ARG A 80 10.66 11.18 -2.43
N ALA A 81 10.26 12.44 -2.20
CA ALA A 81 10.41 13.12 -0.92
C ALA A 81 9.04 13.33 -0.22
N SER A 82 8.14 12.36 -0.27
CA SER A 82 6.74 12.47 0.19
C SER A 82 6.57 12.87 1.65
N GLY A 83 7.51 12.53 2.53
CA GLY A 83 7.53 12.93 3.94
C GLY A 83 8.01 14.35 4.17
N TYR A 84 8.54 15.03 3.14
CA TYR A 84 9.21 16.31 3.21
C TYR A 84 8.58 17.35 2.30
N ARG A 85 8.24 17.00 1.07
CA ARG A 85 7.65 17.85 0.05
C ARG A 85 6.14 17.61 -0.11
N TYR A 86 5.46 18.55 -0.75
CA TYR A 86 4.02 18.46 -0.98
C TYR A 86 3.67 17.42 -2.04
N GLY A 87 4.36 17.48 -3.16
CA GLY A 87 4.12 16.59 -4.30
C GLY A 87 4.70 15.19 -4.14
N GLN A 88 4.38 14.35 -5.13
CA GLN A 88 4.87 12.97 -5.24
C GLN A 88 5.85 12.82 -6.41
N ARG A 89 6.41 13.91 -6.93
CA ARG A 89 7.36 13.89 -8.05
C ARG A 89 8.63 13.12 -7.71
N ALA A 90 9.28 12.61 -8.73
CA ALA A 90 10.61 12.02 -8.61
C ALA A 90 11.68 13.07 -8.28
N TYR A 91 12.62 12.72 -7.43
CA TYR A 91 13.82 13.48 -7.09
C TYR A 91 15.10 12.77 -7.52
N LEU A 92 15.03 11.48 -7.82
CA LEU A 92 16.07 10.72 -8.49
C LEU A 92 15.36 9.64 -9.32
N VAL A 93 15.85 9.36 -10.53
CA VAL A 93 15.40 8.25 -11.38
C VAL A 93 16.60 7.35 -11.63
N GLN A 94 16.42 6.08 -11.35
CA GLN A 94 17.45 5.07 -11.54
C GLN A 94 17.07 4.16 -12.70
N LEU A 95 18.07 3.85 -13.54
CA LEU A 95 17.93 2.88 -14.63
C LEU A 95 19.11 1.94 -14.66
N ARG A 96 18.85 0.68 -15.01
CA ARG A 96 19.88 -0.30 -15.33
C ARG A 96 19.45 -1.17 -16.50
N ARG A 97 20.33 -1.31 -17.47
CA ARG A 97 20.14 -2.20 -18.63
C ARG A 97 21.42 -2.98 -18.92
N GLU A 98 21.29 -4.22 -19.35
CA GLU A 98 22.45 -5.04 -19.73
C GLU A 98 23.24 -4.37 -20.89
N GLY A 99 24.55 -4.30 -20.74
CA GLY A 99 25.44 -3.63 -21.68
C GLY A 99 25.54 -2.10 -21.54
N SER A 100 24.61 -1.47 -20.81
CA SER A 100 24.61 -0.02 -20.52
C SER A 100 25.13 0.31 -19.11
N GLY A 101 25.02 -0.62 -18.15
CA GLY A 101 25.27 -0.35 -16.75
C GLY A 101 24.13 0.43 -16.07
N SER A 102 24.43 1.03 -14.91
CA SER A 102 23.46 1.81 -14.11
C SER A 102 23.59 3.30 -14.35
N TRP A 103 22.47 4.02 -14.30
CA TRP A 103 22.36 5.46 -14.46
C TRP A 103 21.51 6.05 -13.33
N LEU A 104 21.99 7.15 -12.75
CA LEU A 104 21.27 7.95 -11.75
C LEU A 104 21.00 9.32 -12.35
N ILE A 105 19.74 9.69 -12.51
CA ILE A 105 19.32 10.93 -13.19
C ILE A 105 18.60 11.83 -12.21
N ASP A 106 19.01 13.11 -12.12
CA ASP A 106 18.35 14.11 -11.32
C ASP A 106 17.23 14.81 -12.13
N PRO A 107 15.95 14.51 -11.91
CA PRO A 107 14.85 15.14 -12.65
C PRO A 107 14.59 16.58 -12.23
N ILE A 108 15.28 17.09 -11.20
CA ILE A 108 15.22 18.50 -10.83
C ILE A 108 16.14 19.31 -11.73
N ALA A 109 17.31 18.77 -12.06
CA ALA A 109 18.25 19.37 -12.98
C ALA A 109 17.88 19.11 -14.46
N CYS A 110 17.31 17.94 -14.74
CA CYS A 110 16.84 17.51 -16.07
C CYS A 110 15.33 17.23 -16.01
N PRO A 111 14.46 18.24 -16.10
CA PRO A 111 13.02 18.08 -15.84
C PRO A 111 12.25 17.32 -16.93
N ASP A 112 12.83 17.15 -18.12
CA ASP A 112 12.30 16.36 -19.22
C ASP A 112 13.19 15.15 -19.48
N LEU A 113 12.72 13.98 -19.14
CA LEU A 113 13.39 12.68 -19.38
C LEU A 113 12.79 11.93 -20.58
N SER A 114 11.97 12.60 -21.42
CA SER A 114 11.43 11.97 -22.62
C SER A 114 12.50 11.39 -23.54
N PRO A 115 13.72 11.96 -23.70
CA PRO A 115 14.77 11.33 -24.49
C PRO A 115 15.21 9.93 -23.95
N VAL A 116 15.19 9.75 -22.65
CA VAL A 116 15.46 8.45 -22.01
C VAL A 116 14.26 7.53 -22.20
N GLY A 117 13.05 8.04 -21.98
CA GLY A 117 11.80 7.29 -22.20
C GLY A 117 11.69 6.74 -23.63
N GLU A 118 12.02 7.55 -24.63
CA GLU A 118 12.06 7.16 -26.05
C GLU A 118 13.14 6.11 -26.33
N ALA A 119 14.32 6.26 -25.71
CA ALA A 119 15.45 5.34 -25.86
C ALA A 119 15.15 3.92 -25.38
N ILE A 120 14.21 3.74 -24.48
CA ILE A 120 13.78 2.45 -23.91
C ILE A 120 12.30 2.13 -24.24
N GLY A 121 11.70 2.84 -25.19
CA GLY A 121 10.29 2.72 -25.53
C GLY A 121 9.85 1.31 -25.92
N ASP A 122 10.71 0.55 -26.57
CA ASP A 122 10.44 -0.83 -27.03
C ASP A 122 10.89 -1.89 -25.99
N ALA A 123 11.53 -1.50 -24.91
CA ALA A 123 12.00 -2.42 -23.88
C ALA A 123 10.93 -2.70 -22.83
N GLU A 124 10.91 -3.91 -22.26
CA GLU A 124 10.15 -4.19 -21.05
C GLU A 124 10.80 -3.47 -19.86
N TRP A 125 10.02 -2.68 -19.12
CA TRP A 125 10.50 -2.07 -17.88
C TRP A 125 10.28 -3.02 -16.71
N ILE A 126 11.31 -3.17 -15.89
CA ILE A 126 11.21 -3.92 -14.64
C ILE A 126 11.07 -2.93 -13.50
N LEU A 127 9.95 -3.03 -12.77
CA LEU A 127 9.68 -2.21 -11.58
C LEU A 127 9.41 -3.13 -10.39
N HIS A 128 9.53 -2.56 -9.19
CA HIS A 128 9.10 -3.22 -7.96
C HIS A 128 8.00 -2.40 -7.30
N ALA A 129 6.75 -2.90 -7.30
CA ALA A 129 5.54 -2.16 -6.92
C ALA A 129 5.28 -0.95 -7.85
N ALA A 130 5.19 -1.20 -9.14
CA ALA A 130 5.12 -0.22 -10.24
C ALA A 130 4.13 0.93 -10.01
N THR A 131 3.01 0.70 -9.33
CA THR A 131 2.01 1.74 -9.01
C THR A 131 2.57 2.89 -8.16
N GLN A 132 3.71 2.71 -7.51
CA GLN A 132 4.35 3.76 -6.74
C GLN A 132 5.09 4.75 -7.63
N ASP A 133 5.68 4.30 -8.75
CA ASP A 133 6.62 5.09 -9.55
C ASP A 133 6.04 5.53 -10.90
N LEU A 134 5.12 4.76 -11.49
CA LEU A 134 4.50 5.10 -12.77
C LEU A 134 3.96 6.54 -12.85
N PRO A 135 3.28 7.10 -11.82
CA PRO A 135 2.80 8.46 -11.88
C PRO A 135 3.92 9.50 -11.94
N CYS A 136 4.94 9.39 -11.08
CA CYS A 136 6.04 10.37 -11.04
C CYS A 136 6.99 10.23 -12.23
N LEU A 137 7.17 9.04 -12.78
CA LEU A 137 7.89 8.83 -14.04
C LEU A 137 7.14 9.45 -15.23
N ALA A 138 5.82 9.31 -15.24
CA ALA A 138 4.98 9.94 -16.26
C ALA A 138 5.05 11.48 -16.25
N GLU A 139 5.22 12.10 -15.08
CA GLU A 139 5.38 13.56 -14.93
C GLU A 139 6.66 14.06 -15.62
N VAL A 140 7.70 13.25 -15.72
CA VAL A 140 8.98 13.58 -16.37
C VAL A 140 9.08 13.03 -17.79
N GLY A 141 7.98 12.60 -18.41
CA GLY A 141 7.94 12.14 -19.81
C GLY A 141 8.30 10.67 -20.01
N MET A 142 8.40 9.87 -18.95
CA MET A 142 8.75 8.45 -19.03
C MET A 142 7.51 7.57 -18.84
N ARG A 143 7.18 6.74 -19.84
CA ARG A 143 6.03 5.81 -19.80
C ARG A 143 6.39 4.47 -20.45
N PRO A 144 6.18 3.33 -19.77
CA PRO A 144 6.42 2.02 -20.37
C PRO A 144 5.37 1.65 -21.41
N THR A 145 5.77 0.89 -22.43
CA THR A 145 4.86 0.18 -23.36
C THR A 145 4.72 -1.30 -22.98
N ALA A 146 5.66 -1.82 -22.20
CA ALA A 146 5.63 -3.14 -21.58
C ALA A 146 6.30 -3.04 -20.22
N LEU A 147 5.76 -3.74 -19.20
CA LEU A 147 6.36 -3.77 -17.87
C LEU A 147 6.24 -5.16 -17.21
N PHE A 148 7.15 -5.41 -16.30
CA PHE A 148 7.14 -6.52 -15.36
C PHE A 148 7.22 -5.94 -13.94
N ASP A 149 6.21 -6.19 -13.11
CA ASP A 149 6.21 -5.79 -11.70
C ASP A 149 6.64 -6.98 -10.84
N THR A 150 7.83 -6.90 -10.27
CA THR A 150 8.39 -8.00 -9.48
C THR A 150 7.63 -8.22 -8.17
N GLU A 151 7.08 -7.17 -7.53
CA GLU A 151 6.25 -7.31 -6.33
C GLU A 151 4.95 -8.06 -6.64
N LEU A 152 4.24 -7.64 -7.67
CA LEU A 152 2.99 -8.28 -8.09
C LEU A 152 3.25 -9.71 -8.59
N GLY A 153 4.33 -9.93 -9.34
CA GLY A 153 4.79 -11.27 -9.73
C GLY A 153 5.03 -12.18 -8.52
N GLY A 154 5.71 -11.68 -7.49
CA GLY A 154 5.94 -12.40 -6.24
C GLY A 154 4.64 -12.76 -5.49
N ARG A 155 3.65 -11.86 -5.48
CA ARG A 155 2.31 -12.14 -4.91
C ARG A 155 1.61 -13.27 -5.66
N LEU A 156 1.64 -13.24 -6.98
CA LEU A 156 1.06 -14.29 -7.81
C LEU A 156 1.82 -15.63 -7.68
N ALA A 157 3.13 -15.59 -7.46
CA ALA A 157 3.95 -16.76 -7.17
C ALA A 157 3.72 -17.33 -5.76
N GLY A 158 2.98 -16.62 -4.89
CA GLY A 158 2.62 -17.07 -3.56
C GLY A 158 3.65 -16.75 -2.47
N LEU A 159 4.55 -15.79 -2.69
CA LEU A 159 5.51 -15.41 -1.67
C LEU A 159 4.81 -14.71 -0.49
N PRO A 160 5.14 -15.09 0.75
CA PRO A 160 4.54 -14.46 1.94
C PRO A 160 5.10 -13.06 2.22
N ARG A 161 6.27 -12.73 1.68
CA ARG A 161 6.93 -11.43 1.80
C ARG A 161 7.44 -10.98 0.44
N VAL A 162 6.90 -9.90 -0.07
CA VAL A 162 7.12 -9.41 -1.43
C VAL A 162 7.86 -8.07 -1.51
N GLY A 163 8.33 -7.51 -0.39
CA GLY A 163 9.23 -6.36 -0.44
C GLY A 163 10.57 -6.72 -1.08
N LEU A 164 11.19 -5.78 -1.82
CA LEU A 164 12.38 -6.01 -2.65
C LEU A 164 13.47 -6.80 -1.92
N GLY A 165 13.89 -6.36 -0.74
CA GLY A 165 14.90 -7.07 0.05
C GLY A 165 14.54 -8.52 0.35
N ALA A 166 13.28 -8.81 0.72
CA ALA A 166 12.83 -10.16 1.03
C ALA A 166 12.81 -11.07 -0.22
N MET A 167 12.44 -10.52 -1.37
CA MET A 167 12.44 -11.25 -2.64
C MET A 167 13.87 -11.53 -3.14
N VAL A 168 14.76 -10.55 -2.98
CA VAL A 168 16.19 -10.70 -3.30
C VAL A 168 16.85 -11.75 -2.39
N GLU A 169 16.52 -11.75 -1.10
CA GLU A 169 16.95 -12.81 -0.16
C GLU A 169 16.45 -14.20 -0.64
N HIS A 170 15.18 -14.28 -1.00
CA HIS A 170 14.54 -15.54 -1.40
C HIS A 170 15.09 -16.09 -2.71
N TYR A 171 15.07 -15.31 -3.77
CA TYR A 171 15.43 -15.77 -5.12
C TYR A 171 16.94 -15.76 -5.39
N LEU A 172 17.62 -14.69 -4.97
CA LEU A 172 19.00 -14.46 -5.35
C LEU A 172 20.00 -14.84 -4.24
N GLY A 173 19.55 -15.03 -2.99
CA GLY A 173 20.43 -15.31 -1.86
C GLY A 173 21.30 -14.12 -1.47
N LEU A 174 20.90 -12.92 -1.87
CA LEU A 174 21.62 -11.68 -1.56
C LEU A 174 20.90 -10.93 -0.45
N GLN A 175 21.65 -10.17 0.34
CA GLN A 175 21.10 -9.31 1.40
C GLN A 175 21.36 -7.85 1.04
N LEU A 176 20.29 -7.12 0.68
CA LEU A 176 20.36 -5.68 0.44
C LEU A 176 20.47 -4.91 1.77
N ALA A 177 21.21 -3.80 1.75
CA ALA A 177 21.23 -2.85 2.85
C ALA A 177 19.85 -2.20 3.01
N LYS A 178 19.33 -2.16 4.26
CA LYS A 178 17.98 -1.59 4.59
C LYS A 178 18.04 -0.10 4.93
N GLU A 179 18.82 0.67 4.20
CA GLU A 179 19.09 2.07 4.55
C GLU A 179 18.48 3.01 3.50
N HIS A 180 18.06 4.22 3.95
CA HIS A 180 17.73 5.38 3.13
C HIS A 180 16.37 5.45 2.40
N SER A 181 15.46 4.50 2.51
CA SER A 181 14.13 4.58 1.87
C SER A 181 13.24 5.75 2.34
N ALA A 182 13.51 6.34 3.51
CA ALA A 182 12.68 7.40 4.13
C ALA A 182 13.44 8.72 4.38
N VAL A 183 14.48 8.99 3.59
CA VAL A 183 15.28 10.22 3.68
C VAL A 183 14.68 11.35 2.82
N ASP A 184 15.20 12.57 2.97
CA ASP A 184 14.77 13.72 2.17
C ASP A 184 15.48 13.73 0.80
N TRP A 185 14.99 12.96 -0.15
CA TRP A 185 15.54 12.92 -1.50
C TRP A 185 15.54 14.25 -2.25
N SER A 186 14.91 15.28 -1.69
CA SER A 186 14.97 16.64 -2.25
C SER A 186 16.22 17.43 -1.87
N ASP A 187 17.02 16.93 -0.92
CA ASP A 187 18.29 17.58 -0.54
C ASP A 187 19.31 17.50 -1.67
N ARG A 188 20.17 18.54 -1.76
CA ARG A 188 21.24 18.61 -2.76
C ARG A 188 22.53 19.16 -2.11
N PRO A 189 23.71 18.60 -2.47
CA PRO A 189 23.92 17.39 -3.28
C PRO A 189 23.45 16.12 -2.55
N LEU A 190 23.05 15.09 -3.31
CA LEU A 190 22.69 13.81 -2.72
C LEU A 190 23.93 13.12 -2.12
N PRO A 191 23.87 12.63 -0.88
CA PRO A 191 24.99 11.91 -0.26
C PRO A 191 25.32 10.59 -0.97
N GLU A 192 26.58 10.24 -1.06
CA GLU A 192 27.06 8.99 -1.72
C GLU A 192 26.36 7.72 -1.18
N PRO A 193 26.12 7.55 0.15
CA PRO A 193 25.38 6.39 0.64
C PRO A 193 23.96 6.25 0.08
N TRP A 194 23.28 7.36 -0.22
CA TRP A 194 21.96 7.35 -0.85
C TRP A 194 22.04 6.96 -2.32
N LEU A 195 23.02 7.50 -3.05
CA LEU A 195 23.26 7.14 -4.45
C LEU A 195 23.61 5.66 -4.60
N ARG A 196 24.38 5.11 -3.67
CA ARG A 196 24.71 3.69 -3.62
C ARG A 196 23.46 2.84 -3.36
N TYR A 197 22.61 3.25 -2.41
CA TYR A 197 21.33 2.59 -2.13
C TYR A 197 20.46 2.56 -3.41
N ALA A 198 20.24 3.70 -4.04
CA ALA A 198 19.44 3.84 -5.24
C ALA A 198 19.98 3.02 -6.44
N ALA A 199 21.31 2.95 -6.59
CA ALA A 199 21.92 2.13 -7.62
C ALA A 199 21.75 0.61 -7.37
N LEU A 200 21.72 0.19 -6.08
CA LEU A 200 21.50 -1.20 -5.70
C LEU A 200 20.06 -1.65 -5.95
N ASP A 201 19.07 -0.76 -5.80
CA ASP A 201 17.67 -1.12 -6.01
C ASP A 201 17.41 -1.55 -7.46
N VAL A 202 18.03 -0.90 -8.45
CA VAL A 202 17.92 -1.33 -9.86
C VAL A 202 18.92 -2.42 -10.26
N GLU A 203 20.03 -2.59 -9.51
CA GLU A 203 21.06 -3.61 -9.77
C GLU A 203 20.50 -5.02 -9.84
N VAL A 204 19.56 -5.32 -8.96
CA VAL A 204 19.01 -6.66 -8.74
C VAL A 204 17.76 -6.97 -9.56
N LEU A 205 17.16 -5.95 -10.20
CA LEU A 205 15.85 -6.10 -10.84
C LEU A 205 15.86 -7.08 -12.02
N GLY A 206 16.93 -7.11 -12.82
CA GLY A 206 17.05 -8.02 -13.95
C GLY A 206 17.04 -9.49 -13.50
N ASP A 207 17.98 -9.84 -12.63
CA ASP A 207 18.10 -11.20 -12.09
C ASP A 207 16.82 -11.61 -11.32
N LEU A 208 16.21 -10.69 -10.57
CA LEU A 208 14.98 -10.92 -9.83
C LEU A 208 13.79 -11.17 -10.78
N ARG A 209 13.64 -10.36 -11.82
CA ARG A 209 12.60 -10.52 -12.85
C ARG A 209 12.67 -11.91 -13.49
N ASP A 210 13.87 -12.36 -13.85
CA ASP A 210 14.06 -13.65 -14.51
C ASP A 210 13.71 -14.82 -13.57
N ALA A 211 14.10 -14.73 -12.30
CA ALA A 211 13.75 -15.71 -11.29
C ALA A 211 12.24 -15.78 -11.04
N VAL A 212 11.57 -14.64 -10.89
CA VAL A 212 10.12 -14.56 -10.70
C VAL A 212 9.39 -15.06 -11.95
N ALA A 213 9.84 -14.70 -13.16
CA ALA A 213 9.23 -15.17 -14.41
C ALA A 213 9.34 -16.68 -14.58
N ALA A 214 10.48 -17.27 -14.19
CA ALA A 214 10.69 -18.73 -14.20
C ALA A 214 9.73 -19.42 -13.23
N GLU A 215 9.56 -18.89 -12.01
CA GLU A 215 8.65 -19.42 -11.01
C GLU A 215 7.19 -19.36 -11.48
N LEU A 216 6.75 -18.20 -12.00
CA LEU A 216 5.40 -18.02 -12.55
C LEU A 216 5.14 -18.99 -13.72
N THR A 217 6.15 -19.25 -14.54
CA THR A 217 6.07 -20.21 -15.65
C THR A 217 5.93 -21.65 -15.12
N ALA A 218 6.76 -22.02 -14.15
CA ALA A 218 6.71 -23.34 -13.52
C ALA A 218 5.36 -23.63 -12.86
N GLN A 219 4.73 -22.59 -12.27
CA GLN A 219 3.41 -22.68 -11.66
C GLN A 219 2.24 -22.52 -12.67
N GLY A 220 2.49 -22.31 -13.96
CA GLY A 220 1.44 -22.08 -14.97
C GLY A 220 0.73 -20.73 -14.85
N LYS A 221 1.30 -19.75 -14.12
CA LYS A 221 0.71 -18.44 -13.82
C LYS A 221 1.25 -17.28 -14.67
N ALA A 222 2.16 -17.56 -15.61
CA ALA A 222 2.75 -16.53 -16.48
C ALA A 222 1.69 -15.72 -17.24
N GLY A 223 0.60 -16.37 -17.72
CA GLY A 223 -0.51 -15.69 -18.38
C GLY A 223 -1.29 -14.74 -17.47
N TRP A 224 -1.45 -15.11 -16.18
CA TRP A 224 -2.09 -14.23 -15.19
C TRP A 224 -1.26 -12.98 -14.92
N ALA A 225 0.03 -13.17 -14.74
CA ALA A 225 0.97 -12.06 -14.56
C ALA A 225 0.98 -11.11 -15.76
N ALA A 226 0.99 -11.63 -16.99
CA ALA A 226 0.95 -10.83 -18.22
C ALA A 226 -0.33 -9.97 -18.30
N GLU A 227 -1.51 -10.51 -17.92
CA GLU A 227 -2.75 -9.73 -17.86
C GLU A 227 -2.67 -8.61 -16.81
N GLU A 228 -2.11 -8.89 -15.62
CA GLU A 228 -1.92 -7.88 -14.57
C GLU A 228 -0.94 -6.79 -14.99
N PHE A 229 0.21 -7.15 -15.56
CA PHE A 229 1.22 -6.19 -16.02
C PHE A 229 0.67 -5.31 -17.15
N THR A 230 -0.10 -5.89 -18.08
CA THR A 230 -0.80 -5.11 -19.12
C THR A 230 -1.80 -4.13 -18.49
N HIS A 231 -2.51 -4.54 -17.47
CA HIS A 231 -3.45 -3.65 -16.76
C HIS A 231 -2.74 -2.47 -16.08
N LEU A 232 -1.55 -2.70 -15.51
CA LEU A 232 -0.75 -1.64 -14.88
C LEU A 232 -0.28 -0.55 -15.84
N LEU A 233 -0.13 -0.83 -17.15
CA LEU A 233 0.23 0.19 -18.16
C LEU A 233 -0.78 1.35 -18.23
N GLY A 234 -2.04 1.09 -17.86
CA GLY A 234 -3.09 2.10 -17.78
C GLY A 234 -3.14 2.87 -16.47
N PHE A 235 -2.27 2.56 -15.50
CA PHE A 235 -2.29 3.21 -14.20
C PHE A 235 -1.69 4.61 -14.25
N THR A 236 -2.50 5.63 -13.94
CA THR A 236 -2.09 7.05 -13.96
C THR A 236 -2.03 7.68 -12.56
N GLY A 237 -2.23 6.88 -11.54
CA GLY A 237 -2.27 7.32 -10.15
C GLY A 237 -3.60 6.98 -9.46
N PRO A 238 -3.68 7.15 -8.15
CA PRO A 238 -4.91 6.91 -7.42
C PRO A 238 -5.98 7.95 -7.78
N GLU A 239 -7.23 7.50 -7.91
CA GLU A 239 -8.37 8.39 -8.16
C GLU A 239 -8.47 9.49 -7.09
N PRO A 240 -8.72 10.75 -7.51
CA PRO A 240 -8.95 11.86 -6.59
C PRO A 240 -10.13 11.57 -5.66
N ARG A 241 -9.92 11.78 -4.38
CA ARG A 241 -10.95 11.49 -3.37
C ARG A 241 -11.89 12.67 -3.18
N THR A 242 -13.18 12.39 -3.08
CA THR A 242 -14.16 13.36 -2.61
C THR A 242 -13.95 13.62 -1.11
N ASP A 243 -13.88 14.88 -0.71
CA ASP A 243 -13.71 15.28 0.69
C ASP A 243 -12.51 14.60 1.39
N PRO A 244 -11.25 14.73 0.90
CA PRO A 244 -10.09 14.05 1.47
C PRO A 244 -9.86 14.41 2.96
N TRP A 245 -10.31 15.58 3.39
CA TRP A 245 -10.27 16.03 4.78
C TRP A 245 -11.04 15.11 5.76
N ARG A 246 -12.01 14.33 5.27
CA ARG A 246 -12.77 13.36 6.09
C ARG A 246 -11.92 12.18 6.58
N ARG A 247 -10.70 12.04 6.07
CA ARG A 247 -9.73 11.02 6.51
C ARG A 247 -8.72 11.54 7.53
N THR A 248 -8.87 12.78 7.98
CA THR A 248 -8.03 13.34 9.06
C THR A 248 -8.06 12.41 10.27
N SER A 249 -6.90 12.03 10.77
CA SER A 249 -6.78 11.14 11.94
C SER A 249 -7.49 11.74 13.16
N GLY A 250 -8.27 10.93 13.86
CA GLY A 250 -9.03 11.39 15.03
C GLY A 250 -10.45 11.91 14.71
N MET A 251 -10.87 11.94 13.44
CA MET A 251 -12.20 12.38 13.00
C MET A 251 -13.35 11.71 13.74
N HIS A 252 -13.21 10.45 14.12
CA HIS A 252 -14.25 9.69 14.87
C HIS A 252 -14.64 10.32 16.21
N LYS A 253 -13.83 11.25 16.74
CA LYS A 253 -14.10 12.01 17.98
C LYS A 253 -14.80 13.33 17.73
N VAL A 254 -14.76 13.85 16.50
CA VAL A 254 -15.39 15.12 16.10
C VAL A 254 -16.90 14.93 15.98
N ARG A 255 -17.68 15.84 16.52
CA ARG A 255 -19.13 15.77 16.56
C ARG A 255 -19.79 16.97 15.90
N GLY A 256 -20.92 16.73 15.22
CA GLY A 256 -21.74 17.77 14.63
C GLY A 256 -21.12 18.41 13.37
N ARG A 257 -21.97 19.08 12.60
CA ARG A 257 -21.60 19.71 11.32
C ARG A 257 -20.57 20.84 11.52
N ARG A 258 -20.68 21.58 12.64
CA ARG A 258 -19.74 22.66 12.97
C ARG A 258 -18.34 22.13 13.26
N GLY A 259 -18.23 21.01 13.99
CA GLY A 259 -16.94 20.33 14.17
C GLY A 259 -16.32 19.87 12.86
N LEU A 260 -17.12 19.30 11.94
CA LEU A 260 -16.67 18.92 10.61
C LEU A 260 -16.22 20.14 9.78
N ALA A 261 -16.93 21.28 9.89
CA ALA A 261 -16.50 22.52 9.22
C ALA A 261 -15.13 22.98 9.70
N ILE A 262 -14.86 22.96 11.01
CA ILE A 262 -13.54 23.32 11.54
C ILE A 262 -12.45 22.40 10.97
N VAL A 263 -12.70 21.09 10.90
CA VAL A 263 -11.72 20.15 10.29
C VAL A 263 -11.51 20.48 8.82
N ARG A 264 -12.58 20.68 8.04
CA ARG A 264 -12.51 20.98 6.61
C ARG A 264 -11.69 22.25 6.36
N GLU A 265 -12.01 23.34 7.03
CA GLU A 265 -11.36 24.64 6.81
C GLU A 265 -9.88 24.60 7.24
N LEU A 266 -9.56 23.96 8.37
CA LEU A 266 -8.15 23.78 8.80
C LEU A 266 -7.37 22.88 7.83
N TRP A 267 -8.00 21.84 7.31
CA TRP A 267 -7.39 20.95 6.33
C TRP A 267 -7.11 21.68 5.02
N LEU A 268 -8.09 22.43 4.49
CA LEU A 268 -7.94 23.23 3.26
C LEU A 268 -6.87 24.32 3.42
N TRP A 269 -6.88 25.04 4.53
CA TRP A 269 -5.84 26.02 4.84
C TRP A 269 -4.46 25.39 4.88
N ARG A 270 -4.32 24.28 5.62
CA ARG A 270 -3.07 23.53 5.71
C ARG A 270 -2.56 23.08 4.35
N ASP A 271 -3.46 22.54 3.54
CA ASP A 271 -3.15 22.01 2.21
C ASP A 271 -2.66 23.13 1.28
N GLY A 272 -3.32 24.29 1.27
CA GLY A 272 -2.87 25.45 0.52
C GLY A 272 -1.50 25.97 0.96
N VAL A 273 -1.25 26.06 2.27
CA VAL A 273 0.07 26.46 2.79
C VAL A 273 1.15 25.43 2.45
N ALA A 274 0.81 24.15 2.49
CA ALA A 274 1.72 23.06 2.16
C ALA A 274 2.10 23.10 0.68
N GLN A 275 1.14 23.32 -0.20
CA GLN A 275 1.32 23.46 -1.64
C GLN A 275 2.18 24.70 -1.98
N GLU A 276 1.83 25.86 -1.42
CA GLU A 276 2.58 27.11 -1.65
C GLU A 276 4.06 27.01 -1.24
N ARG A 277 4.34 26.27 -0.16
CA ARG A 277 5.70 26.12 0.39
C ARG A 277 6.42 24.87 -0.06
N ASP A 278 5.82 24.09 -0.92
CA ASP A 278 6.31 22.76 -1.32
C ASP A 278 6.79 21.94 -0.10
N THR A 279 5.94 21.83 0.91
CA THR A 279 6.25 21.06 2.12
C THR A 279 5.14 20.08 2.45
N SER A 280 5.49 18.94 3.06
CA SER A 280 4.48 17.93 3.45
C SER A 280 3.42 18.55 4.39
N PRO A 281 2.11 18.32 4.15
CA PRO A 281 1.02 18.88 4.95
C PRO A 281 1.16 18.61 6.46
N GLY A 282 1.66 17.42 6.82
CA GLY A 282 1.91 17.05 8.23
C GLY A 282 2.97 17.91 8.93
N ARG A 283 3.89 18.51 8.16
CA ARG A 283 4.92 19.44 8.70
C ARG A 283 4.35 20.84 8.93
N VAL A 284 3.30 21.23 8.21
CA VAL A 284 2.56 22.49 8.45
C VAL A 284 1.71 22.35 9.70
N LEU A 285 0.76 21.39 9.69
CA LEU A 285 -0.12 21.11 10.83
C LEU A 285 -0.50 19.62 10.82
N PRO A 286 -0.05 18.83 11.81
CA PRO A 286 -0.41 17.42 11.90
C PRO A 286 -1.91 17.18 12.04
N ASP A 287 -2.41 16.07 11.50
CA ASP A 287 -3.84 15.67 11.58
C ASP A 287 -4.37 15.66 13.02
N ALA A 288 -3.56 15.17 13.96
CA ALA A 288 -3.93 15.15 15.38
C ALA A 288 -4.22 16.54 15.93
N ALA A 289 -3.43 17.55 15.50
CA ALA A 289 -3.68 18.95 15.90
C ALA A 289 -4.99 19.48 15.32
N ILE A 290 -5.29 19.19 14.05
CA ILE A 290 -6.57 19.57 13.43
C ILE A 290 -7.75 18.97 14.22
N SER A 291 -7.67 17.69 14.54
CA SER A 291 -8.74 17.00 15.28
C SER A 291 -8.90 17.54 16.70
N GLU A 292 -7.81 17.77 17.44
CA GLU A 292 -7.87 18.35 18.80
C GLU A 292 -8.48 19.75 18.79
N ILE A 293 -8.07 20.61 17.85
CA ILE A 293 -8.63 21.97 17.69
C ILE A 293 -10.12 21.90 17.39
N ALA A 294 -10.54 21.01 16.48
CA ALA A 294 -11.94 20.86 16.14
C ALA A 294 -12.76 20.36 17.34
N ILE A 295 -12.27 19.35 18.08
CA ILE A 295 -12.95 18.81 19.27
C ILE A 295 -13.11 19.90 20.34
N ALA A 296 -12.08 20.69 20.59
CA ALA A 296 -12.12 21.77 21.59
C ALA A 296 -13.14 22.87 21.23
N ASN A 297 -13.37 23.12 19.92
CA ASN A 297 -14.15 24.24 19.44
C ASN A 297 -15.52 23.85 18.81
N GLN A 298 -15.82 22.57 18.62
CA GLN A 298 -17.03 22.08 17.92
C GLN A 298 -18.37 22.55 18.53
N ARG A 299 -18.38 23.00 19.78
CA ARG A 299 -19.56 23.54 20.51
C ARG A 299 -19.40 25.02 20.90
N ALA A 300 -18.32 25.66 20.46
CA ALA A 300 -18.06 27.05 20.79
C ALA A 300 -19.08 27.98 20.10
N ALA A 301 -19.70 28.87 20.86
CA ALA A 301 -20.59 29.89 20.32
C ALA A 301 -19.83 31.13 19.80
N ARG A 302 -18.54 31.25 20.11
CA ARG A 302 -17.66 32.36 19.70
C ARG A 302 -16.25 31.81 19.42
N PRO A 303 -15.47 32.46 18.55
CA PRO A 303 -14.07 32.10 18.30
C PRO A 303 -13.25 32.14 19.58
N PRO A 304 -12.33 31.16 19.76
CA PRO A 304 -11.41 31.15 20.90
C PRO A 304 -10.40 32.31 20.76
N ARG A 305 -9.87 32.79 21.89
CA ARG A 305 -8.79 33.76 21.88
C ARG A 305 -7.40 33.14 21.68
N THR A 306 -7.29 31.87 22.03
CA THR A 306 -6.06 31.06 21.88
C THR A 306 -6.43 29.64 21.50
N VAL A 307 -5.56 28.98 20.76
CA VAL A 307 -5.68 27.56 20.42
C VAL A 307 -4.55 26.81 21.12
N THR A 308 -4.91 25.76 21.85
CA THR A 308 -3.97 24.87 22.54
C THR A 308 -4.24 23.43 22.15
N VAL A 309 -3.20 22.61 22.19
CA VAL A 309 -3.25 21.16 21.98
C VAL A 309 -2.56 20.47 23.16
N SER A 310 -3.01 19.25 23.47
CA SER A 310 -2.54 18.52 24.64
C SER A 310 -1.11 17.99 24.47
N GLU A 311 -0.73 17.59 23.26
CA GLU A 311 0.62 17.07 23.01
C GLU A 311 1.67 18.15 22.78
N PRO A 312 2.78 18.17 23.54
CA PRO A 312 3.86 19.17 23.36
C PRO A 312 4.46 19.19 21.95
N ARG A 313 4.50 18.05 21.27
CA ARG A 313 5.00 17.94 19.88
C ARG A 313 4.12 18.73 18.90
N LEU A 314 2.80 18.70 19.08
CA LEU A 314 1.85 19.43 18.26
C LEU A 314 1.86 20.94 18.56
N ALA A 315 2.16 21.32 19.79
CA ALA A 315 2.13 22.70 20.24
C ALA A 315 3.10 23.62 19.47
N ARG A 316 4.20 23.08 18.92
CA ARG A 316 5.16 23.89 18.13
C ARG A 316 4.53 24.36 16.81
N SER A 317 3.91 23.47 16.04
CA SER A 317 3.24 23.79 14.77
C SER A 317 2.05 24.73 15.01
N VAL A 318 1.23 24.45 16.04
CA VAL A 318 0.10 25.30 16.42
C VAL A 318 0.57 26.72 16.79
N ARG A 319 1.59 26.89 17.64
CA ARG A 319 2.13 28.21 17.99
C ARG A 319 2.68 28.97 16.78
N ARG A 320 3.37 28.26 15.85
CA ARG A 320 3.90 28.87 14.63
C ARG A 320 2.81 29.48 13.76
N HIS A 321 1.64 28.88 13.74
CA HIS A 321 0.54 29.24 12.86
C HIS A 321 -0.71 29.74 13.63
N GLN A 322 -0.55 30.14 14.89
CA GLN A 322 -1.68 30.44 15.78
C GLN A 322 -2.64 31.50 15.24
N SER A 323 -2.14 32.59 14.68
CA SER A 323 -2.97 33.66 14.11
C SER A 323 -3.86 33.13 12.98
N ALA A 324 -3.26 32.45 11.98
CA ALA A 324 -3.99 31.87 10.87
C ALA A 324 -4.99 30.80 11.32
N ILE A 325 -4.60 29.93 12.27
CA ILE A 325 -5.50 28.92 12.83
C ILE A 325 -6.71 29.56 13.51
N LEU A 326 -6.51 30.65 14.27
CA LEU A 326 -7.60 31.38 14.91
C LEU A 326 -8.57 31.98 13.88
N GLU A 327 -8.05 32.57 12.82
CA GLU A 327 -8.83 33.14 11.72
C GLU A 327 -9.66 32.04 11.01
N VAL A 328 -9.06 30.88 10.71
CA VAL A 328 -9.72 29.73 10.09
C VAL A 328 -10.81 29.18 11.01
N VAL A 329 -10.53 29.02 12.30
CA VAL A 329 -11.55 28.55 13.27
C VAL A 329 -12.69 29.56 13.40
N ALA A 330 -12.40 30.87 13.42
CA ALA A 330 -13.42 31.92 13.44
C ALA A 330 -14.30 31.84 12.19
N HIS A 331 -13.71 31.74 11.01
CA HIS A 331 -14.43 31.56 9.74
C HIS A 331 -15.32 30.32 9.78
N ALA A 332 -14.79 29.16 10.19
CA ALA A 332 -15.54 27.91 10.28
C ALA A 332 -16.75 28.00 11.25
N LEU A 333 -16.62 28.76 12.33
CA LEU A 333 -17.70 28.99 13.27
C LEU A 333 -18.77 29.96 12.75
N ASP A 334 -18.43 30.87 11.83
CA ASP A 334 -19.33 31.86 11.25
C ASP A 334 -20.03 31.39 9.96
N LEU A 335 -19.66 30.23 9.42
CA LEU A 335 -20.29 29.67 8.22
C LEU A 335 -21.81 29.53 8.41
N PRO A 336 -22.63 29.90 7.40
CA PRO A 336 -24.06 29.66 7.44
C PRO A 336 -24.38 28.16 7.46
N GLU A 337 -25.54 27.78 7.96
CA GLU A 337 -25.95 26.37 8.06
C GLU A 337 -25.99 25.65 6.71
N SER A 338 -26.26 26.36 5.60
CA SER A 338 -26.21 25.83 4.22
C SER A 338 -24.84 25.30 3.83
N ASP A 339 -23.76 25.93 4.31
CA ASP A 339 -22.39 25.70 3.90
C ASP A 339 -21.64 24.71 4.80
N LEU A 340 -22.32 24.28 5.87
CA LEU A 340 -21.76 23.27 6.76
C LEU A 340 -21.73 21.89 6.07
N PRO A 341 -20.62 21.12 6.22
CA PRO A 341 -20.56 19.79 5.69
C PRO A 341 -21.67 18.89 6.19
N VAL A 342 -22.16 17.99 5.33
CA VAL A 342 -23.07 16.92 5.76
C VAL A 342 -22.34 15.99 6.74
N LEU A 343 -23.09 15.40 7.70
CA LEU A 343 -22.48 14.50 8.70
C LEU A 343 -21.86 13.26 8.06
N ALA A 344 -22.50 12.71 7.05
CA ALA A 344 -22.00 11.58 6.27
C ALA A 344 -22.25 11.85 4.78
N LEU A 345 -21.30 11.46 3.95
CA LEU A 345 -21.55 11.43 2.50
C LEU A 345 -22.58 10.35 2.19
N PRO A 346 -23.37 10.52 1.12
CA PRO A 346 -24.17 9.43 0.60
C PRO A 346 -23.27 8.21 0.35
N PRO A 347 -23.73 7.00 0.69
CA PRO A 347 -22.93 5.81 0.43
C PRO A 347 -22.69 5.66 -1.06
N SER A 348 -21.42 5.55 -1.46
CA SER A 348 -21.02 5.22 -2.82
C SER A 348 -20.72 3.71 -2.90
N GLY A 349 -21.75 2.90 -3.11
CA GLY A 349 -21.64 1.44 -3.15
C GLY A 349 -22.21 0.72 -1.92
N PRO A 350 -21.92 -0.57 -1.75
CA PRO A 350 -22.52 -1.40 -0.72
C PRO A 350 -22.18 -0.91 0.69
N PRO A 351 -23.08 -1.08 1.66
CA PRO A 351 -22.80 -0.75 3.05
C PRO A 351 -21.62 -1.58 3.58
N PRO A 352 -21.02 -1.21 4.73
CA PRO A 352 -20.00 -2.04 5.37
C PRO A 352 -20.52 -3.46 5.63
N PRO A 353 -19.71 -4.51 5.39
CA PRO A 353 -20.15 -5.92 5.50
C PRO A 353 -20.83 -6.28 6.82
N LYS A 354 -20.39 -5.67 7.93
CA LYS A 354 -21.00 -5.87 9.26
C LYS A 354 -22.48 -5.43 9.36
N ALA A 355 -22.94 -4.58 8.44
CA ALA A 355 -24.33 -4.12 8.40
C ALA A 355 -25.18 -4.94 7.42
N TRP A 356 -24.61 -5.91 6.72
CA TRP A 356 -25.34 -6.69 5.71
C TRP A 356 -26.36 -7.62 6.35
N ALA A 357 -26.00 -8.28 7.45
CA ALA A 357 -26.90 -9.21 8.14
C ALA A 357 -28.26 -8.55 8.54
N ASP A 358 -28.22 -7.27 8.92
CA ASP A 358 -29.40 -6.51 9.32
C ASP A 358 -30.19 -5.94 8.13
N ARG A 359 -29.51 -5.70 6.97
CA ARG A 359 -30.11 -5.02 5.82
C ARG A 359 -30.54 -5.97 4.72
N ASP A 360 -29.69 -6.96 4.43
CA ASP A 360 -29.91 -8.01 3.46
C ASP A 360 -29.22 -9.30 3.93
N PRO A 361 -29.90 -10.13 4.73
CA PRO A 361 -29.35 -11.38 5.25
C PRO A 361 -28.89 -12.35 4.14
N VAL A 362 -29.56 -12.31 2.96
CA VAL A 362 -29.23 -13.17 1.83
C VAL A 362 -27.90 -12.74 1.22
N ALA A 363 -27.72 -11.44 0.95
CA ALA A 363 -26.43 -10.91 0.46
C ALA A 363 -25.32 -11.17 1.49
N ALA A 364 -25.61 -11.07 2.80
CA ALA A 364 -24.64 -11.41 3.85
C ALA A 364 -24.19 -12.87 3.79
N ALA A 365 -25.12 -13.80 3.63
CA ALA A 365 -24.83 -15.24 3.50
C ALA A 365 -24.01 -15.55 2.23
N ARG A 366 -24.37 -14.94 1.09
CA ARG A 366 -23.62 -15.06 -0.16
C ARG A 366 -22.19 -14.56 -0.01
N LEU A 367 -22.00 -13.39 0.64
CA LEU A 367 -20.66 -12.84 0.89
C LEU A 367 -19.81 -13.74 1.79
N ALA A 368 -20.41 -14.30 2.83
CA ALA A 368 -19.74 -15.25 3.72
C ALA A 368 -19.29 -16.49 2.95
N ARG A 369 -20.21 -17.09 2.16
CA ARG A 369 -19.92 -18.30 1.36
C ARG A 369 -18.90 -18.03 0.25
N ALA A 370 -19.01 -16.92 -0.47
CA ALA A 370 -18.04 -16.56 -1.50
C ALA A 370 -16.63 -16.38 -0.92
N ARG A 371 -16.51 -15.77 0.27
CA ARG A 371 -15.21 -15.63 0.95
C ARG A 371 -14.61 -16.97 1.35
N GLU A 372 -15.43 -17.89 1.84
CA GLU A 372 -14.98 -19.25 2.17
C GLU A 372 -14.43 -19.95 0.92
N LEU A 373 -15.18 -19.95 -0.19
CA LEU A 373 -14.77 -20.56 -1.46
C LEU A 373 -13.51 -19.92 -2.04
N LEU A 374 -13.44 -18.59 -2.04
CA LEU A 374 -12.27 -17.86 -2.51
C LEU A 374 -11.05 -18.10 -1.60
N GLY A 375 -11.24 -18.22 -0.29
CA GLY A 375 -10.18 -18.58 0.65
C GLY A 375 -9.58 -19.94 0.35
N ALA A 376 -10.42 -20.96 0.14
CA ALA A 376 -9.97 -22.31 -0.20
C ALA A 376 -9.14 -22.33 -1.50
N VAL A 377 -9.60 -21.62 -2.55
CA VAL A 377 -8.87 -21.53 -3.83
C VAL A 377 -7.61 -20.66 -3.70
N SER A 378 -7.63 -19.63 -2.85
CA SER A 378 -6.42 -18.83 -2.51
C SER A 378 -5.33 -19.71 -1.92
N ASP A 379 -5.69 -20.60 -0.99
CA ASP A 379 -4.74 -21.52 -0.35
C ASP A 379 -4.23 -22.56 -1.37
N GLU A 380 -5.12 -23.12 -2.19
CA GLU A 380 -4.75 -24.11 -3.23
C GLU A 380 -3.80 -23.54 -4.28
N LEU A 381 -4.10 -22.32 -4.76
CA LEU A 381 -3.32 -21.65 -5.79
C LEU A 381 -2.10 -20.89 -5.23
N ALA A 382 -1.98 -20.79 -3.92
CA ALA A 382 -1.01 -19.91 -3.24
C ALA A 382 -1.02 -18.48 -3.84
N VAL A 383 -2.23 -17.88 -3.99
CA VAL A 383 -2.43 -16.51 -4.48
C VAL A 383 -3.27 -15.77 -3.46
N PRO A 384 -2.85 -14.59 -2.95
CA PRO A 384 -3.65 -13.84 -2.00
C PRO A 384 -5.07 -13.56 -2.51
N VAL A 385 -6.08 -13.66 -1.63
CA VAL A 385 -7.50 -13.51 -2.00
C VAL A 385 -7.76 -12.18 -2.71
N GLU A 386 -7.11 -11.10 -2.28
CA GLU A 386 -7.23 -9.78 -2.89
C GLU A 386 -6.66 -9.70 -4.32
N ASN A 387 -5.74 -10.59 -4.68
CA ASN A 387 -5.24 -10.72 -6.05
C ASN A 387 -6.15 -11.63 -6.90
N LEU A 388 -6.81 -12.64 -6.31
CA LEU A 388 -7.82 -13.43 -7.02
C LEU A 388 -9.04 -12.57 -7.38
N LEU A 389 -9.56 -11.81 -6.42
CA LEU A 389 -10.66 -10.87 -6.62
C LEU A 389 -10.64 -9.81 -5.52
N THR A 390 -10.55 -8.54 -5.89
CA THR A 390 -10.51 -7.48 -4.88
C THR A 390 -11.77 -7.51 -4.02
N PRO A 391 -11.67 -7.32 -2.70
CA PRO A 391 -12.81 -7.34 -1.79
C PRO A 391 -13.92 -6.33 -2.16
N ASP A 392 -13.57 -5.25 -2.84
CA ASP A 392 -14.54 -4.25 -3.30
C ASP A 392 -15.38 -4.76 -4.47
N LEU A 393 -14.75 -5.37 -5.48
CA LEU A 393 -15.47 -5.97 -6.61
C LEU A 393 -16.44 -7.05 -6.14
N LEU A 394 -15.97 -7.96 -5.26
CA LEU A 394 -16.82 -9.01 -4.71
C LEU A 394 -18.04 -8.42 -3.97
N ARG A 395 -17.81 -7.40 -3.11
CA ARG A 395 -18.89 -6.79 -2.35
C ARG A 395 -19.89 -6.06 -3.25
N ARG A 396 -19.42 -5.27 -4.22
CA ARG A 396 -20.31 -4.57 -5.17
C ARG A 396 -21.13 -5.56 -5.97
N TYR A 397 -20.50 -6.59 -6.52
CA TYR A 397 -21.21 -7.59 -7.29
C TYR A 397 -22.30 -8.30 -6.48
N LEU A 398 -22.00 -8.75 -5.27
CA LEU A 398 -22.95 -9.49 -4.43
C LEU A 398 -24.07 -8.61 -3.84
N TRP A 399 -23.84 -7.29 -3.75
CA TRP A 399 -24.83 -6.35 -3.23
C TRP A 399 -25.74 -5.78 -4.32
N GLU A 400 -25.20 -5.47 -5.50
CA GLU A 400 -25.88 -4.77 -6.59
C GLU A 400 -26.28 -5.72 -7.73
N GLY A 401 -25.70 -6.90 -7.78
CA GLY A 401 -25.89 -7.87 -8.86
C GLY A 401 -27.18 -8.70 -8.76
N PRO A 402 -27.43 -9.55 -9.77
CA PRO A 402 -28.63 -10.37 -9.84
C PRO A 402 -28.69 -11.40 -8.69
N ALA A 403 -29.91 -11.82 -8.39
CA ALA A 403 -30.18 -12.72 -7.27
C ALA A 403 -29.67 -14.16 -7.47
N ALA A 404 -29.66 -14.67 -8.69
CA ALA A 404 -29.22 -16.02 -9.03
C ALA A 404 -28.47 -16.01 -10.37
N PRO A 405 -27.25 -15.39 -10.41
CA PRO A 405 -26.52 -15.26 -11.65
C PRO A 405 -25.90 -16.57 -12.08
N THR A 406 -25.89 -16.80 -13.38
CA THR A 406 -25.07 -17.85 -14.00
C THR A 406 -23.59 -17.47 -13.92
N THR A 407 -22.71 -18.44 -14.07
CA THR A 407 -21.25 -18.19 -14.13
C THR A 407 -20.88 -17.15 -15.20
N ALA A 408 -21.55 -17.18 -16.36
CA ALA A 408 -21.31 -16.23 -17.45
C ALA A 408 -21.68 -14.80 -17.05
N GLU A 409 -22.84 -14.60 -16.43
CA GLU A 409 -23.29 -13.28 -15.94
C GLU A 409 -22.39 -12.75 -14.85
N VAL A 410 -21.86 -13.62 -13.96
CA VAL A 410 -20.85 -13.22 -12.97
C VAL A 410 -19.57 -12.75 -13.66
N ALA A 411 -19.07 -13.53 -14.61
CA ALA A 411 -17.85 -13.20 -15.34
C ALA A 411 -17.97 -11.87 -16.10
N GLU A 412 -19.09 -11.62 -16.78
CA GLU A 412 -19.38 -10.39 -17.46
C GLU A 412 -19.46 -9.20 -16.49
N GLY A 413 -20.21 -9.35 -15.40
CA GLY A 413 -20.37 -8.30 -14.39
C GLY A 413 -19.06 -7.93 -13.69
N LEU A 414 -18.24 -8.92 -13.31
CA LEU A 414 -16.94 -8.68 -12.71
C LEU A 414 -15.97 -8.03 -13.71
N SER A 415 -15.97 -8.46 -14.98
CA SER A 415 -15.16 -7.86 -16.04
C SER A 415 -15.53 -6.40 -16.29
N ALA A 416 -16.83 -6.07 -16.32
CA ALA A 416 -17.31 -4.71 -16.46
C ALA A 416 -16.87 -3.79 -15.30
N MET A 417 -16.58 -4.36 -14.12
CA MET A 417 -16.02 -3.66 -12.97
C MET A 417 -14.48 -3.65 -12.96
N GLY A 418 -13.80 -4.20 -13.97
CA GLY A 418 -12.35 -4.17 -14.11
C GLY A 418 -11.61 -5.42 -13.65
N ALA A 419 -12.30 -6.53 -13.36
CA ALA A 419 -11.63 -7.80 -13.13
C ALA A 419 -10.99 -8.33 -14.43
N ARG A 420 -9.78 -8.88 -14.34
CA ARG A 420 -9.07 -9.47 -15.47
C ARG A 420 -9.70 -10.81 -15.85
N ARG A 421 -9.43 -11.26 -17.06
CA ARG A 421 -9.98 -12.50 -17.58
C ARG A 421 -9.57 -13.73 -16.73
N TRP A 422 -8.29 -13.79 -16.32
CA TRP A 422 -7.81 -14.88 -15.47
C TRP A 422 -8.56 -14.91 -14.13
N GLN A 423 -8.82 -13.74 -13.53
CA GLN A 423 -9.57 -13.61 -12.27
C GLN A 423 -11.00 -14.13 -12.44
N THR A 424 -11.71 -13.67 -13.47
CA THR A 424 -13.09 -14.11 -13.73
C THR A 424 -13.20 -15.59 -14.08
N THR A 425 -12.20 -16.14 -14.79
CA THR A 425 -12.15 -17.58 -15.09
C THR A 425 -12.15 -18.43 -13.81
N ILE A 426 -11.41 -17.98 -12.79
CA ILE A 426 -11.31 -18.70 -11.51
C ILE A 426 -12.49 -18.38 -10.59
N THR A 427 -12.86 -17.11 -10.47
CA THR A 427 -13.74 -16.64 -9.39
C THR A 427 -15.23 -16.64 -9.76
N ALA A 428 -15.57 -16.50 -11.04
CA ALA A 428 -16.98 -16.43 -11.43
C ALA A 428 -17.78 -17.72 -11.10
N PRO A 429 -17.26 -18.95 -11.29
CA PRO A 429 -17.94 -20.16 -10.86
C PRO A 429 -18.22 -20.18 -9.35
N LEU A 430 -17.26 -19.73 -8.55
CA LEU A 430 -17.35 -19.70 -7.08
C LEU A 430 -18.40 -18.69 -6.58
N VAL A 431 -18.41 -17.50 -7.19
CA VAL A 431 -19.41 -16.47 -6.86
C VAL A 431 -20.80 -16.89 -7.28
N SER A 432 -20.97 -17.50 -8.47
CA SER A 432 -22.24 -18.07 -8.93
C SER A 432 -22.73 -19.17 -7.97
N LEU A 433 -21.85 -20.08 -7.54
CA LEU A 433 -22.17 -21.14 -6.57
C LEU A 433 -22.64 -20.53 -5.23
N ALA A 434 -21.92 -19.54 -4.70
CA ALA A 434 -22.32 -18.87 -3.46
C ALA A 434 -23.70 -18.20 -3.55
N CYS A 435 -24.08 -17.70 -4.71
CA CYS A 435 -25.42 -17.16 -4.96
C CYS A 435 -26.48 -18.24 -5.06
N SER A 436 -26.20 -19.39 -5.70
CA SER A 436 -27.17 -20.50 -5.88
C SER A 436 -27.44 -21.24 -4.58
N GLU A 437 -26.47 -21.39 -3.70
CA GLU A 437 -26.62 -22.00 -2.37
C GLU A 437 -27.38 -21.10 -1.39
N ASN A 438 -27.50 -19.79 -1.67
CA ASN A 438 -28.20 -18.81 -0.86
C ASN A 438 -29.19 -18.03 -1.74
N PRO A 439 -30.28 -18.68 -2.24
CA PRO A 439 -31.26 -18.00 -3.06
C PRO A 439 -32.04 -16.95 -2.23
N PRO A 440 -32.64 -15.94 -2.89
CA PRO A 440 -33.59 -15.07 -2.24
C PRO A 440 -34.79 -15.89 -1.73
N ALA A 441 -35.35 -15.49 -0.59
CA ALA A 441 -36.53 -16.13 0.00
C ALA A 441 -37.78 -15.94 -0.86
#